data_ce55a5fbfe2c5c09435a72a71f29ad35
#
_entry.id   ce55a5fbfe2c5c09435a72a71f29ad35
#
_cell.length_a   1.000
_cell.length_b   1.000
_cell.length_c   1.000
_cell.angle_alpha   90.00
_cell.angle_beta   90.00
_cell.angle_gamma   90.00
#
_symmetry.space_group_name_H-M   'P 1'
#
loop_
_entity.id
_entity.type
_entity.pdbx_description
1 polymer ?
#
loop_
_entity_poly.entity_id
_entity_poly.type
_entity_poly.pdbx_seq_one_letter_code
_entity_poly.pdbx_strand_id
1 'polypeptide(L)'
;SDTGGSIRQPASFCGVVGVKPTYGVVSRYGVVAFGSSLDQVGPFARSVEDAALAMNALVRGGSDHMDCTSQSIATDFTANLEEGVKGMRIGIVPTFMEAEGLDAEVKERIEEAARKLEAAGAELVEVELPNAQAAMSAYYVLGPCEAFSNLARCDSVRYGYCVEGCKDLNEQYELSRAGGFGVEARRRI
;
A
#
# COMPACT_ATOMS: atom_id res chain seq x y z
N SER A 1 6.06 -1.91 2.46
CA SER A 1 4.78 -2.33 1.86
C SER A 1 3.68 -1.35 2.23
N ASP A 2 2.61 -1.36 1.45
CA ASP A 2 1.43 -0.52 1.61
C ASP A 2 0.18 -1.40 1.52
N THR A 3 -0.59 -1.45 2.59
CA THR A 3 -1.88 -2.14 2.66
C THR A 3 -3.01 -1.13 2.80
N GLY A 4 -2.83 -0.13 3.66
CA GLY A 4 -3.80 0.94 3.93
C GLY A 4 -3.21 2.35 3.83
N GLY A 5 -2.04 2.52 3.20
CA GLY A 5 -1.34 3.80 3.08
C GLY A 5 0.10 3.81 3.59
N SER A 6 0.65 2.65 3.97
CA SER A 6 1.93 2.57 4.71
C SER A 6 3.19 2.89 3.86
N ILE A 7 3.06 3.19 2.59
CA ILE A 7 4.08 3.88 1.77
C ILE A 7 3.69 5.34 1.58
N ARG A 8 2.47 5.62 1.15
CA ARG A 8 2.00 6.96 0.78
C ARG A 8 1.98 7.92 1.97
N GLN A 9 1.43 7.51 3.10
CA GLN A 9 1.33 8.34 4.30
C GLN A 9 2.70 8.69 4.89
N PRO A 10 3.62 7.74 5.18
CA PRO A 10 4.94 8.09 5.70
C PRO A 10 5.78 8.87 4.69
N ALA A 11 5.60 8.67 3.38
CA ALA A 11 6.26 9.49 2.37
C ALA A 11 5.84 10.97 2.49
N SER A 12 4.54 11.22 2.67
CA SER A 12 4.00 12.56 2.91
C SER A 12 4.59 13.19 4.18
N PHE A 13 4.63 12.45 5.30
CA PHE A 13 5.19 12.96 6.55
C PHE A 13 6.68 13.25 6.49
N CYS A 14 7.43 12.49 5.69
CA CYS A 14 8.87 12.65 5.55
C CYS A 14 9.28 13.57 4.40
N GLY A 15 8.34 14.09 3.61
CA GLY A 15 8.63 14.93 2.45
C GLY A 15 9.45 14.22 1.36
N VAL A 16 9.16 12.93 1.14
CA VAL A 16 9.81 12.11 0.11
C VAL A 16 8.77 11.53 -0.86
N VAL A 17 9.24 10.99 -1.98
CA VAL A 17 8.39 10.31 -2.96
C VAL A 17 8.14 8.88 -2.51
N GLY A 18 6.88 8.48 -2.42
CA GLY A 18 6.47 7.10 -2.15
C GLY A 18 5.55 6.58 -3.25
N VAL A 19 5.88 5.42 -3.82
CA VAL A 19 5.10 4.81 -4.90
C VAL A 19 4.41 3.55 -4.42
N LYS A 20 3.07 3.55 -4.46
CA LYS A 20 2.27 2.34 -4.37
C LYS A 20 1.85 1.93 -5.79
N PRO A 21 2.48 0.91 -6.36
CA PRO A 21 2.13 0.46 -7.71
C PRO A 21 0.76 -0.22 -7.75
N THR A 22 0.30 -0.52 -8.95
CA THR A 22 -0.88 -1.37 -9.18
C THR A 22 -0.67 -2.75 -8.56
N TYR A 23 -1.75 -3.33 -8.03
CA TYR A 23 -1.74 -4.64 -7.41
C TYR A 23 -1.15 -5.71 -8.35
N GLY A 24 -0.23 -6.51 -7.83
CA GLY A 24 0.43 -7.59 -8.56
C GLY A 24 1.61 -7.16 -9.45
N VAL A 25 1.86 -5.86 -9.62
CA VAL A 25 2.98 -5.37 -10.45
C VAL A 25 4.34 -5.71 -9.82
N VAL A 26 4.45 -5.66 -8.50
CA VAL A 26 5.62 -6.14 -7.76
C VAL A 26 5.24 -7.41 -7.02
N SER A 27 6.05 -8.46 -7.15
CA SER A 27 5.85 -9.72 -6.42
C SER A 27 5.86 -9.49 -4.91
N ARG A 28 5.00 -10.22 -4.21
CA ARG A 28 4.93 -10.25 -2.75
C ARG A 28 5.58 -11.48 -2.15
N TYR A 29 6.19 -12.34 -2.99
CA TYR A 29 6.89 -13.51 -2.49
C TYR A 29 7.99 -13.12 -1.49
N GLY A 30 8.02 -13.80 -0.36
CA GLY A 30 8.93 -13.49 0.76
C GLY A 30 8.43 -12.39 1.71
N VAL A 31 7.31 -11.74 1.42
CA VAL A 31 6.68 -10.76 2.31
C VAL A 31 5.69 -11.47 3.25
N VAL A 32 5.76 -11.17 4.55
CA VAL A 32 4.75 -11.63 5.50
C VAL A 32 3.45 -10.89 5.22
N ALA A 33 2.40 -11.63 4.84
CA ALA A 33 1.13 -11.05 4.46
C ALA A 33 0.39 -10.45 5.66
N PHE A 34 -0.09 -9.22 5.52
CA PHE A 34 -1.08 -8.62 6.42
C PHE A 34 -2.48 -8.70 5.80
N GLY A 35 -2.72 -8.01 4.69
CA GLY A 35 -3.96 -8.06 3.93
C GLY A 35 -3.69 -8.51 2.50
N SER A 36 -3.86 -9.80 2.22
CA SER A 36 -3.43 -10.42 0.95
C SER A 36 -4.06 -9.79 -0.30
N SER A 37 -5.27 -9.24 -0.18
CA SER A 37 -5.96 -8.54 -1.28
C SER A 37 -5.52 -7.07 -1.45
N LEU A 38 -4.74 -6.52 -0.50
CA LEU A 38 -4.39 -5.11 -0.44
C LEU A 38 -2.88 -4.85 -0.44
N ASP A 39 -2.08 -5.78 0.09
CA ASP A 39 -0.64 -5.60 0.26
C ASP A 39 0.06 -5.32 -1.06
N GLN A 40 0.87 -4.24 -1.08
CA GLN A 40 1.73 -3.88 -2.19
C GLN A 40 3.13 -3.53 -1.71
N VAL A 41 4.14 -3.88 -2.50
CA VAL A 41 5.53 -3.46 -2.31
C VAL A 41 5.79 -2.28 -3.24
N GLY A 42 6.49 -1.27 -2.74
CA GLY A 42 6.86 -0.10 -3.53
C GLY A 42 7.99 0.68 -2.88
N PRO A 43 8.70 1.52 -3.65
CA PRO A 43 9.86 2.26 -3.18
C PRO A 43 9.50 3.57 -2.47
N PHE A 44 10.44 4.02 -1.63
CA PHE A 44 10.62 5.41 -1.25
C PHE A 44 11.85 5.96 -1.97
N ALA A 45 11.78 7.23 -2.40
CA ALA A 45 12.88 7.88 -3.09
C ALA A 45 12.92 9.38 -2.77
N ARG A 46 14.03 10.04 -3.08
CA ARG A 46 14.18 11.49 -2.89
C ARG A 46 13.69 12.30 -4.08
N SER A 47 13.60 11.65 -5.25
CA SER A 47 13.10 12.26 -6.49
C SER A 47 12.14 11.31 -7.20
N VAL A 48 11.35 11.83 -8.14
CA VAL A 48 10.47 11.03 -9.00
C VAL A 48 11.30 10.14 -9.93
N GLU A 49 12.43 10.62 -10.41
CA GLU A 49 13.37 9.86 -11.24
C GLU A 49 13.91 8.63 -10.50
N ASP A 50 14.41 8.82 -9.26
CA ASP A 50 14.88 7.70 -8.43
C ASP A 50 13.76 6.69 -8.14
N ALA A 51 12.53 7.17 -7.92
CA ALA A 51 11.37 6.31 -7.73
C ALA A 51 11.06 5.48 -8.97
N ALA A 52 11.15 6.08 -10.16
CA ALA A 52 10.95 5.41 -11.44
C ALA A 52 12.05 4.37 -11.70
N LEU A 53 13.31 4.70 -11.44
CA LEU A 53 14.44 3.76 -11.54
C LEU A 53 14.27 2.58 -10.57
N ALA A 54 13.86 2.86 -9.33
CA ALA A 54 13.58 1.81 -8.35
C ALA A 54 12.40 0.91 -8.79
N MET A 55 11.35 1.49 -9.37
CA MET A 55 10.25 0.70 -9.94
C MET A 55 10.72 -0.19 -11.09
N ASN A 56 11.54 0.31 -12.01
CA ASN A 56 12.12 -0.50 -13.07
C ASN A 56 12.91 -1.69 -12.52
N ALA A 57 13.65 -1.50 -11.43
CA ALA A 57 14.41 -2.58 -10.78
C ALA A 57 13.48 -3.62 -10.11
N LEU A 58 12.40 -3.17 -9.45
CA LEU A 58 11.44 -4.04 -8.74
C LEU A 58 10.62 -4.92 -9.70
N VAL A 59 10.29 -4.41 -10.90
CA VAL A 59 9.48 -5.14 -11.89
C VAL A 59 10.31 -5.89 -12.92
N ARG A 60 11.64 -5.77 -12.83
CA ARG A 60 12.58 -6.40 -13.78
C ARG A 60 12.53 -7.92 -13.68
N GLY A 61 12.16 -8.58 -14.74
CA GLY A 61 12.08 -10.04 -14.76
C GLY A 61 10.69 -10.59 -15.05
N GLY A 62 9.70 -9.72 -15.16
CA GLY A 62 8.33 -10.11 -15.46
C GLY A 62 7.57 -10.66 -14.26
N SER A 63 6.59 -11.53 -14.49
CA SER A 63 5.80 -12.15 -13.43
C SER A 63 6.61 -13.17 -12.63
N ASP A 64 6.40 -13.18 -11.32
CA ASP A 64 6.99 -14.16 -10.42
C ASP A 64 6.04 -15.35 -10.24
N HIS A 65 6.47 -16.55 -10.64
CA HIS A 65 5.68 -17.78 -10.51
C HIS A 65 5.42 -18.19 -9.04
N MET A 66 6.18 -17.64 -8.10
CA MET A 66 6.00 -17.88 -6.65
C MET A 66 4.88 -17.02 -6.04
N ASP A 67 4.43 -15.98 -6.74
CA ASP A 67 3.27 -15.17 -6.37
C ASP A 67 2.21 -15.26 -7.48
N CYS A 68 1.15 -16.00 -7.22
CA CYS A 68 0.06 -16.22 -8.20
C CYS A 68 -0.67 -14.92 -8.61
N THR A 69 -0.45 -13.82 -7.91
CA THR A 69 -1.01 -12.50 -8.24
C THR A 69 -0.04 -11.64 -9.04
N SER A 70 1.21 -12.07 -9.18
CA SER A 70 2.24 -11.31 -9.89
C SER A 70 1.92 -11.20 -11.39
N GLN A 71 2.02 -9.98 -11.90
CA GLN A 71 1.74 -9.64 -13.29
C GLN A 71 2.99 -9.14 -14.00
N SER A 72 3.18 -9.57 -15.24
CA SER A 72 4.22 -9.00 -16.09
C SER A 72 3.72 -7.68 -16.69
N ILE A 73 4.53 -6.64 -16.55
CA ILE A 73 4.32 -5.37 -17.24
C ILE A 73 5.55 -5.04 -18.07
N ALA A 74 5.31 -4.64 -19.32
CA ALA A 74 6.36 -4.16 -20.21
C ALA A 74 6.36 -2.62 -20.20
N THR A 75 6.78 -2.03 -19.08
CA THR A 75 6.78 -0.58 -18.89
C THR A 75 8.15 -0.14 -18.40
N ASP A 76 8.70 0.89 -19.06
CA ASP A 76 9.80 1.67 -18.53
C ASP A 76 9.23 2.90 -17.84
N PHE A 77 9.33 2.94 -16.51
CA PHE A 77 8.79 4.03 -15.70
C PHE A 77 9.57 5.34 -15.88
N THR A 78 10.74 5.31 -16.52
CA THR A 78 11.53 6.51 -16.81
C THR A 78 11.23 7.13 -18.17
N ALA A 79 10.53 6.42 -19.07
CA ALA A 79 10.40 6.78 -20.47
C ALA A 79 9.81 8.17 -20.72
N ASN A 80 8.85 8.61 -19.90
CA ASN A 80 8.06 9.81 -20.17
C ASN A 80 8.24 10.91 -19.11
N LEU A 81 9.29 10.86 -18.30
CA LEU A 81 9.49 11.79 -17.19
C LEU A 81 9.62 13.26 -17.65
N GLU A 82 10.14 13.49 -18.85
CA GLU A 82 10.39 14.83 -19.41
C GLU A 82 9.28 15.32 -20.36
N GLU A 83 8.24 14.53 -20.61
CA GLU A 83 7.19 14.91 -21.58
C GLU A 83 6.24 16.00 -21.05
N GLY A 84 6.26 16.25 -19.75
CA GLY A 84 5.35 17.19 -19.11
C GLY A 84 3.91 16.70 -19.05
N VAL A 85 2.96 17.63 -18.79
CA VAL A 85 1.54 17.30 -18.52
C VAL A 85 0.58 17.89 -19.53
N LYS A 86 1.06 18.48 -20.61
CA LYS A 86 0.21 19.15 -21.60
C LYS A 86 -0.79 18.17 -22.22
N GLY A 87 -2.08 18.52 -22.13
CA GLY A 87 -3.17 17.70 -22.65
C GLY A 87 -3.57 16.52 -21.75
N MET A 88 -2.91 16.32 -20.61
CA MET A 88 -3.36 15.35 -19.61
C MET A 88 -4.63 15.83 -18.92
N ARG A 89 -5.57 14.92 -18.65
CA ARG A 89 -6.74 15.18 -17.83
C ARG A 89 -6.45 14.76 -16.39
N ILE A 90 -6.53 15.71 -15.47
CA ILE A 90 -6.26 15.52 -14.04
C ILE A 90 -7.58 15.57 -13.27
N GLY A 91 -7.95 14.44 -12.64
CA GLY A 91 -9.17 14.36 -11.83
C GLY A 91 -8.99 14.99 -10.46
N ILE A 92 -9.88 15.90 -10.09
CA ILE A 92 -10.04 16.42 -8.73
C ILE A 92 -11.30 15.81 -8.14
N VAL A 93 -11.19 15.30 -6.91
CA VAL A 93 -12.32 14.69 -6.20
C VAL A 93 -12.82 15.67 -5.14
N PRO A 94 -13.93 16.41 -5.35
CA PRO A 94 -14.40 17.45 -4.44
C PRO A 94 -14.62 16.95 -3.03
N THR A 95 -15.19 15.76 -2.85
CA THR A 95 -15.45 15.17 -1.53
C THR A 95 -14.17 14.97 -0.68
N PHE A 96 -13.00 14.81 -1.30
CA PHE A 96 -11.74 14.75 -0.55
C PHE A 96 -11.25 16.14 -0.14
N MET A 97 -11.52 17.16 -0.98
CA MET A 97 -11.15 18.54 -0.70
C MET A 97 -12.04 19.22 0.34
N GLU A 98 -13.22 18.63 0.59
CA GLU A 98 -14.21 19.10 1.57
C GLU A 98 -14.30 18.18 2.80
N ALA A 99 -13.38 17.21 2.92
CA ALA A 99 -13.39 16.24 4.02
C ALA A 99 -13.25 16.94 5.38
N GLU A 100 -14.09 16.56 6.34
CA GLU A 100 -13.98 17.03 7.72
C GLU A 100 -12.60 16.66 8.30
N GLY A 101 -11.94 17.63 8.91
CA GLY A 101 -10.61 17.46 9.49
C GLY A 101 -9.45 17.61 8.51
N LEU A 102 -9.71 17.94 7.24
CA LEU A 102 -8.64 18.30 6.31
C LEU A 102 -7.99 19.61 6.77
N ASP A 103 -6.68 19.57 7.00
CA ASP A 103 -5.90 20.75 7.36
C ASP A 103 -5.92 21.77 6.22
N ALA A 104 -6.14 23.04 6.59
CA ALA A 104 -6.29 24.14 5.61
C ALA A 104 -5.01 24.35 4.77
N GLU A 105 -3.83 24.19 5.38
CA GLU A 105 -2.56 24.32 4.66
C GLU A 105 -2.36 23.16 3.68
N VAL A 106 -2.73 21.93 4.05
CA VAL A 106 -2.70 20.78 3.15
C VAL A 106 -3.61 21.01 1.94
N LYS A 107 -4.85 21.50 2.19
CA LYS A 107 -5.79 21.84 1.11
C LYS A 107 -5.19 22.86 0.16
N GLU A 108 -4.64 23.96 0.70
CA GLU A 108 -3.99 25.02 -0.09
C GLU A 108 -2.85 24.50 -0.96
N ARG A 109 -2.00 23.61 -0.43
CA ARG A 109 -0.88 23.01 -1.20
C ARG A 109 -1.39 22.14 -2.35
N ILE A 110 -2.46 21.38 -2.14
CA ILE A 110 -3.08 20.56 -3.20
C ILE A 110 -3.67 21.47 -4.30
N GLU A 111 -4.40 22.53 -3.91
CA GLU A 111 -4.95 23.49 -4.86
C GLU A 111 -3.86 24.24 -5.64
N GLU A 112 -2.75 24.60 -4.98
CA GLU A 112 -1.60 25.20 -5.64
C GLU A 112 -0.97 24.25 -6.66
N ALA A 113 -0.82 22.95 -6.30
CA ALA A 113 -0.31 21.93 -7.22
C ALA A 113 -1.24 21.76 -8.44
N ALA A 114 -2.55 21.74 -8.22
CA ALA A 114 -3.54 21.68 -9.29
C ALA A 114 -3.42 22.86 -10.25
N ARG A 115 -3.32 24.10 -9.72
CA ARG A 115 -3.12 25.31 -10.53
C ARG A 115 -1.81 25.26 -11.33
N LYS A 116 -0.73 24.71 -10.78
CA LYS A 116 0.55 24.55 -11.49
C LYS A 116 0.43 23.58 -12.65
N LEU A 117 -0.30 22.46 -12.45
CA LEU A 117 -0.54 21.48 -13.51
C LEU A 117 -1.39 22.08 -14.63
N GLU A 118 -2.44 22.83 -14.31
CA GLU A 118 -3.27 23.54 -15.29
C GLU A 118 -2.45 24.57 -16.07
N ALA A 119 -1.63 25.38 -15.40
CA ALA A 119 -0.73 26.32 -16.04
C ALA A 119 0.32 25.65 -16.95
N ALA A 120 0.68 24.41 -16.67
CA ALA A 120 1.55 23.59 -17.52
C ALA A 120 0.80 22.92 -18.69
N GLY A 121 -0.51 23.13 -18.82
CA GLY A 121 -1.31 22.69 -19.93
C GLY A 121 -2.13 21.42 -19.70
N ALA A 122 -2.26 20.97 -18.45
CA ALA A 122 -3.22 19.93 -18.10
C ALA A 122 -4.65 20.49 -18.05
N GLU A 123 -5.65 19.61 -18.21
CA GLU A 123 -7.07 19.90 -18.03
C GLU A 123 -7.51 19.36 -16.66
N LEU A 124 -7.97 20.25 -15.77
CA LEU A 124 -8.56 19.82 -14.50
C LEU A 124 -10.03 19.42 -14.71
N VAL A 125 -10.40 18.23 -14.24
CA VAL A 125 -11.77 17.71 -14.33
C VAL A 125 -12.27 17.25 -12.98
N GLU A 126 -13.52 17.54 -12.63
CA GLU A 126 -14.13 17.00 -11.43
C GLU A 126 -14.49 15.52 -11.64
N VAL A 127 -14.18 14.69 -10.64
CA VAL A 127 -14.44 13.24 -10.65
C VAL A 127 -15.19 12.85 -9.39
N GLU A 128 -16.26 12.11 -9.56
CA GLU A 128 -16.99 11.51 -8.44
C GLU A 128 -16.50 10.08 -8.17
N LEU A 129 -16.25 9.78 -6.89
CA LEU A 129 -15.97 8.43 -6.40
C LEU A 129 -17.08 8.01 -5.42
N PRO A 130 -18.15 7.40 -5.90
CA PRO A 130 -19.39 7.18 -5.13
C PRO A 130 -19.18 6.35 -3.87
N ASN A 131 -18.18 5.48 -3.82
CA ASN A 131 -17.89 4.61 -2.68
C ASN A 131 -16.76 5.14 -1.77
N ALA A 132 -16.23 6.33 -2.02
CA ALA A 132 -15.08 6.86 -1.28
C ALA A 132 -15.35 6.99 0.22
N GLN A 133 -16.57 7.40 0.60
CA GLN A 133 -16.99 7.55 2.00
C GLN A 133 -16.97 6.22 2.78
N ALA A 134 -17.26 5.11 2.12
CA ALA A 134 -17.24 3.79 2.73
C ALA A 134 -15.85 3.16 2.81
N ALA A 135 -14.85 3.70 2.10
CA ALA A 135 -13.54 3.07 1.93
C ALA A 135 -12.81 2.84 3.25
N MET A 136 -12.83 3.81 4.16
CA MET A 136 -12.19 3.68 5.47
C MET A 136 -12.84 2.59 6.32
N SER A 137 -14.17 2.58 6.39
CA SER A 137 -14.92 1.56 7.13
C SER A 137 -14.70 0.17 6.55
N ALA A 138 -14.71 0.05 5.22
CA ALA A 138 -14.42 -1.20 4.52
C ALA A 138 -13.00 -1.70 4.83
N TYR A 139 -11.99 -0.82 4.81
CA TYR A 139 -10.62 -1.18 5.16
C TYR A 139 -10.51 -1.70 6.60
N TYR A 140 -11.15 -1.03 7.58
CA TYR A 140 -11.11 -1.46 8.98
C TYR A 140 -11.86 -2.77 9.26
N VAL A 141 -12.69 -3.23 8.35
CA VAL A 141 -13.28 -4.58 8.40
C VAL A 141 -12.39 -5.59 7.68
N LEU A 142 -12.03 -5.32 6.42
CA LEU A 142 -11.29 -6.26 5.57
C LEU A 142 -9.87 -6.50 6.09
N GLY A 143 -9.15 -5.46 6.48
CA GLY A 143 -7.77 -5.55 6.94
C GLY A 143 -7.61 -6.49 8.15
N PRO A 144 -8.34 -6.31 9.26
CA PRO A 144 -8.30 -7.24 10.39
C PRO A 144 -8.76 -8.66 10.03
N CYS A 145 -9.79 -8.83 9.21
CA CYS A 145 -10.23 -10.17 8.79
C CYS A 145 -9.15 -10.93 8.01
N GLU A 146 -8.48 -10.26 7.08
CA GLU A 146 -7.38 -10.86 6.33
C GLU A 146 -6.13 -11.07 7.20
N ALA A 147 -5.83 -10.14 8.11
CA ALA A 147 -4.75 -10.29 9.08
C ALA A 147 -4.98 -11.51 9.98
N PHE A 148 -6.20 -11.71 10.48
CA PHE A 148 -6.57 -12.91 11.23
C PHE A 148 -6.27 -14.18 10.42
N SER A 149 -6.76 -14.25 9.18
CA SER A 149 -6.53 -15.38 8.29
C SER A 149 -5.04 -15.61 8.00
N ASN A 150 -4.28 -14.53 7.73
CA ASN A 150 -2.86 -14.64 7.43
C ASN A 150 -2.01 -15.01 8.65
N LEU A 151 -2.33 -14.50 9.84
CA LEU A 151 -1.63 -14.84 11.10
C LEU A 151 -1.94 -16.26 11.60
N ALA A 152 -2.96 -16.93 11.05
CA ALA A 152 -3.22 -18.33 11.33
C ALA A 152 -2.05 -19.25 10.93
N ARG A 153 -1.20 -18.81 9.99
CA ARG A 153 0.03 -19.54 9.59
C ARG A 153 1.08 -19.61 10.67
N CYS A 154 1.09 -18.66 11.60
CA CYS A 154 1.98 -18.63 12.76
C CYS A 154 1.44 -19.60 13.83
N ASP A 155 1.54 -20.87 13.54
CA ASP A 155 0.95 -21.98 14.31
C ASP A 155 1.95 -22.69 15.23
N SER A 156 3.17 -22.18 15.34
CA SER A 156 4.29 -22.76 16.10
C SER A 156 4.88 -24.05 15.54
N VAL A 157 4.27 -24.65 14.52
CA VAL A 157 4.78 -25.88 13.87
C VAL A 157 5.68 -25.53 12.70
N ARG A 158 5.20 -24.66 11.81
CA ARG A 158 5.94 -24.23 10.61
C ARG A 158 6.55 -22.85 10.76
N TYR A 159 5.86 -21.97 11.46
CA TYR A 159 6.25 -20.57 11.58
C TYR A 159 5.94 -20.03 12.97
N GLY A 160 6.71 -19.00 13.36
CA GLY A 160 6.49 -18.24 14.56
C GLY A 160 7.18 -18.81 15.79
N TYR A 161 6.87 -18.21 16.92
CA TYR A 161 7.38 -18.62 18.22
C TYR A 161 6.80 -19.99 18.61
N CYS A 162 7.64 -20.86 19.13
CA CYS A 162 7.25 -22.17 19.65
C CYS A 162 7.64 -22.25 21.14
N VAL A 163 6.67 -22.52 22.00
CA VAL A 163 6.94 -22.77 23.42
C VAL A 163 7.40 -24.22 23.61
N GLU A 164 8.37 -24.43 24.50
CA GLU A 164 8.91 -25.75 24.83
C GLU A 164 8.14 -26.41 25.97
N GLY A 165 8.21 -27.74 26.04
CA GLY A 165 7.70 -28.52 27.18
C GLY A 165 6.19 -28.72 27.20
N CYS A 166 5.51 -28.55 26.09
CA CYS A 166 4.07 -28.80 25.97
C CYS A 166 3.76 -30.30 26.00
N LYS A 167 2.65 -30.67 26.61
CA LYS A 167 2.18 -32.05 26.73
C LYS A 167 1.60 -32.61 25.43
N ASP A 168 1.01 -31.75 24.61
CA ASP A 168 0.39 -32.11 23.33
C ASP A 168 0.40 -30.91 22.35
N LEU A 169 -0.04 -31.17 21.12
CA LEU A 169 -0.07 -30.19 20.04
C LEU A 169 -1.05 -29.03 20.31
N ASN A 170 -2.18 -29.29 20.97
CA ASN A 170 -3.15 -28.24 21.28
C ASN A 170 -2.58 -27.25 22.28
N GLU A 171 -1.95 -27.76 23.35
CA GLU A 171 -1.27 -26.89 24.32
C GLU A 171 -0.12 -26.10 23.67
N GLN A 172 0.62 -26.73 22.75
CA GLN A 172 1.67 -26.01 21.99
C GLN A 172 1.07 -24.87 21.17
N TYR A 173 -0.03 -25.07 20.47
CA TYR A 173 -0.70 -24.00 19.72
C TYR A 173 -1.18 -22.88 20.64
N GLU A 174 -1.89 -23.20 21.71
CA GLU A 174 -2.45 -22.23 22.62
C GLU A 174 -1.37 -21.37 23.29
N LEU A 175 -0.38 -22.00 23.88
CA LEU A 175 0.68 -21.29 24.63
C LEU A 175 1.62 -20.53 23.69
N SER A 176 1.96 -21.11 22.53
CA SER A 176 2.83 -20.41 21.57
C SER A 176 2.16 -19.17 20.96
N ARG A 177 0.87 -19.27 20.61
CA ARG A 177 0.14 -18.11 20.10
C ARG A 177 -0.11 -17.06 21.18
N ALA A 178 -0.42 -17.49 22.39
CA ALA A 178 -0.61 -16.58 23.51
C ALA A 178 0.67 -15.84 23.91
N GLY A 179 1.82 -16.50 23.86
CA GLY A 179 3.12 -15.92 24.20
C GLY A 179 3.82 -15.19 23.05
N GLY A 180 3.62 -15.65 21.80
CA GLY A 180 4.34 -15.17 20.63
C GLY A 180 3.75 -13.92 19.99
N PHE A 181 2.45 -13.66 20.14
CA PHE A 181 1.82 -12.47 19.59
C PHE A 181 1.80 -11.31 20.59
N GLY A 182 2.25 -10.15 20.13
CA GLY A 182 2.12 -8.90 20.85
C GLY A 182 0.66 -8.42 20.94
N VAL A 183 0.43 -7.39 21.73
CA VAL A 183 -0.93 -6.86 22.03
C VAL A 183 -1.70 -6.50 20.75
N GLU A 184 -1.05 -5.84 19.78
CA GLU A 184 -1.71 -5.42 18.55
C GLU A 184 -2.09 -6.61 17.65
N ALA A 185 -1.24 -7.63 17.52
CA ALA A 185 -1.58 -8.83 16.78
C ALA A 185 -2.74 -9.57 17.44
N ARG A 186 -2.73 -9.70 18.78
CA ARG A 186 -3.82 -10.35 19.55
C ARG A 186 -5.18 -9.66 19.44
N ARG A 187 -5.20 -8.36 19.17
CA ARG A 187 -6.47 -7.63 18.93
C ARG A 187 -7.09 -7.95 17.57
N ARG A 188 -6.31 -8.51 16.65
CA ARG A 188 -6.72 -8.79 15.26
C ARG A 188 -6.99 -10.26 14.99
N ILE A 189 -6.61 -11.17 15.89
CA ILE A 189 -6.76 -12.63 15.77
C ILE A 189 -7.81 -13.20 16.69
#